data_dbbc83a69b69ec3a305e3ee5d9c0cd43
#
_entry.id   dbbc83a69b69ec3a305e3ee5d9c0cd43
#
_cell.length_a   1.000
_cell.length_b   1.000
_cell.length_c   1.000
_cell.angle_alpha   90.00
_cell.angle_beta   90.00
_cell.angle_gamma   90.00
#
_symmetry.space_group_name_H-M   'P 1'
#
loop_
_entity.id
_entity.type
_entity.pdbx_description
1 polymer ?
#
loop_
_entity_poly.entity_id
_entity_poly.type
_entity_poly.pdbx_seq_one_letter_code
_entity_poly.pdbx_strand_id
1 'polypeptide(L)'
;MEVSKRIIKKLRKSDIIVSSEESFNAKTLVDIRKEVKEMEKLYGKIDVIIIDYLELLEVGDGHNYTPGEERFRQAKLAKGMKMLAMEFNAVVHTATQSSNIPEEQKNDPEFVITRAQLSEDKGKIRPFDIFITINQTRDEAKEGIMRLHTDKIREYKNGDPILIANNFEYARFYDRKRTMEINMNLE
;
A
#
# COMPACT_ATOMS: atom_id res chain seq x y z
N MET A 1 -11.06 14.24 18.50
CA MET A 1 -12.41 13.67 18.33
C MET A 1 -13.31 14.47 17.38
N GLU A 2 -13.20 15.79 17.30
CA GLU A 2 -14.04 16.63 16.43
C GLU A 2 -13.61 16.62 14.96
N VAL A 3 -12.33 16.49 14.66
CA VAL A 3 -11.79 16.39 13.30
C VAL A 3 -12.19 15.08 12.63
N SER A 4 -12.10 13.96 13.35
CA SER A 4 -12.53 12.64 12.87
C SER A 4 -14.03 12.61 12.53
N LYS A 5 -14.88 13.25 13.34
CA LYS A 5 -16.33 13.37 13.07
C LYS A 5 -16.63 14.24 11.86
N ARG A 6 -15.84 15.28 11.57
CA ARG A 6 -15.98 16.12 10.37
C ARG A 6 -15.59 15.40 9.10
N ILE A 7 -14.52 14.61 9.13
CA ILE A 7 -14.06 13.79 8.01
C ILE A 7 -15.13 12.71 7.71
N ILE A 8 -15.62 11.99 8.72
CA ILE A 8 -16.69 10.99 8.57
C ILE A 8 -17.97 11.61 8.01
N LYS A 9 -18.34 12.84 8.40
CA LYS A 9 -19.53 13.52 7.89
C LYS A 9 -19.41 13.95 6.42
N LYS A 10 -18.19 14.26 5.96
CA LYS A 10 -17.89 14.59 4.56
C LYS A 10 -17.77 13.35 3.68
N LEU A 11 -17.36 12.23 4.27
CA LEU A 11 -17.22 10.91 3.62
C LEU A 11 -18.52 10.08 3.62
N ARG A 12 -19.62 10.57 4.20
CA ARG A 12 -20.94 9.89 4.20
C ARG A 12 -21.54 9.66 2.80
N LYS A 13 -20.92 10.17 1.74
CA LYS A 13 -21.23 9.81 0.34
C LYS A 13 -20.30 8.75 -0.27
N SER A 14 -19.24 8.38 0.43
CA SER A 14 -18.31 7.30 0.08
C SER A 14 -18.14 6.49 1.35
N ASP A 15 -18.47 5.23 1.34
CA ASP A 15 -18.44 4.30 2.47
C ASP A 15 -17.00 4.02 2.96
N ILE A 16 -16.28 5.07 3.35
CA ILE A 16 -14.90 4.97 3.88
C ILE A 16 -14.94 5.17 5.40
N ILE A 17 -14.45 4.17 6.13
CA ILE A 17 -14.26 4.19 7.57
C ILE A 17 -12.76 4.33 7.84
N VAL A 18 -12.36 5.32 8.63
CA VAL A 18 -10.97 5.52 9.03
C VAL A 18 -10.82 5.16 10.49
N SER A 19 -9.94 4.21 10.78
CA SER A 19 -9.49 3.87 12.13
C SER A 19 -8.05 4.33 12.30
N SER A 20 -7.77 5.14 13.30
CA SER A 20 -6.43 5.56 13.68
C SER A 20 -6.19 5.22 15.14
N GLU A 21 -5.00 4.79 15.48
CA GLU A 21 -4.59 4.56 16.86
C GLU A 21 -3.91 5.82 17.41
N GLU A 22 -4.38 6.26 18.56
CA GLU A 22 -3.73 7.35 19.32
C GLU A 22 -2.66 6.80 20.28
N SER A 23 -2.53 5.47 20.39
CA SER A 23 -1.56 4.82 21.27
C SER A 23 -0.27 4.44 20.53
N PHE A 24 0.86 4.54 21.24
CA PHE A 24 2.19 4.14 20.74
C PHE A 24 2.37 2.61 20.59
N ASN A 25 1.35 1.82 20.85
CA ASN A 25 1.41 0.37 20.72
C ASN A 25 1.08 -0.04 19.29
N ALA A 26 1.98 -0.78 18.65
CA ALA A 26 1.73 -1.31 17.32
C ALA A 26 0.53 -2.29 17.34
N LYS A 27 -0.38 -2.14 16.38
CA LYS A 27 -1.51 -3.06 16.21
C LYS A 27 -1.03 -4.43 15.75
N THR A 28 -1.71 -5.44 16.25
CA THR A 28 -1.55 -6.81 15.75
C THR A 28 -2.60 -7.13 14.68
N LEU A 29 -2.34 -8.18 13.90
CA LEU A 29 -3.36 -8.71 12.98
C LEU A 29 -4.64 -9.18 13.70
N VAL A 30 -4.52 -9.56 14.98
CA VAL A 30 -5.67 -9.93 15.82
C VAL A 30 -6.54 -8.72 16.12
N ASP A 31 -5.91 -7.57 16.41
CA ASP A 31 -6.63 -6.31 16.67
C ASP A 31 -7.35 -5.83 15.42
N ILE A 32 -6.68 -5.84 14.26
CA ILE A 32 -7.30 -5.49 12.98
C ILE A 32 -8.51 -6.39 12.68
N ARG A 33 -8.37 -7.70 12.86
CA ARG A 33 -9.48 -8.65 12.67
C ARG A 33 -10.68 -8.31 13.56
N LYS A 34 -10.42 -7.96 14.81
CA LYS A 34 -11.45 -7.58 15.78
C LYS A 34 -12.17 -6.29 15.36
N GLU A 35 -11.40 -5.28 14.98
CA GLU A 35 -11.95 -4.03 14.47
C GLU A 35 -12.80 -4.22 13.21
N VAL A 36 -12.32 -4.97 12.22
CA VAL A 36 -13.10 -5.23 11.00
C VAL A 36 -14.42 -5.93 11.34
N LYS A 37 -14.44 -6.89 12.28
CA LYS A 37 -15.68 -7.53 12.74
C LYS A 37 -16.64 -6.55 13.42
N GLU A 38 -16.12 -5.60 14.18
CA GLU A 38 -16.94 -4.55 14.81
C GLU A 38 -17.50 -3.58 13.75
N MET A 39 -16.68 -3.20 12.77
CA MET A 39 -17.12 -2.36 11.67
C MET A 39 -18.18 -3.04 10.79
N GLU A 40 -18.04 -4.34 10.51
CA GLU A 40 -19.07 -5.09 9.78
C GLU A 40 -20.40 -5.12 10.52
N LYS A 41 -20.42 -5.19 11.84
CA LYS A 41 -21.66 -5.12 12.63
C LYS A 41 -22.34 -3.76 12.55
N LEU A 42 -21.55 -2.69 12.44
CA LEU A 42 -22.07 -1.31 12.45
C LEU A 42 -22.44 -0.82 11.05
N TYR A 43 -21.70 -1.23 10.03
CA TYR A 43 -21.76 -0.64 8.68
C TYR A 43 -22.09 -1.66 7.59
N GLY A 44 -22.17 -2.93 7.92
CA GLY A 44 -22.33 -4.00 6.94
C GLY A 44 -20.99 -4.48 6.38
N LYS A 45 -21.04 -5.22 5.28
CA LYS A 45 -19.88 -5.87 4.66
C LYS A 45 -18.77 -4.87 4.32
N ILE A 46 -17.56 -5.20 4.68
CA ILE A 46 -16.35 -4.47 4.31
C ILE A 46 -15.73 -5.12 3.06
N ASP A 47 -15.68 -4.39 1.96
CA ASP A 47 -15.15 -4.89 0.68
C ASP A 47 -13.65 -4.65 0.52
N VAL A 48 -13.10 -3.62 1.17
CA VAL A 48 -11.68 -3.24 1.08
C VAL A 48 -11.15 -2.89 2.46
N ILE A 49 -9.99 -3.43 2.79
CA ILE A 49 -9.22 -3.13 4.00
C ILE A 49 -7.89 -2.53 3.56
N ILE A 50 -7.57 -1.31 4.00
CA ILE A 50 -6.31 -0.64 3.70
C ILE A 50 -5.51 -0.51 5.00
N ILE A 51 -4.27 -1.01 4.99
CA ILE A 51 -3.36 -1.00 6.14
C ILE A 51 -2.11 -0.22 5.74
N ASP A 52 -1.90 0.91 6.36
CA ASP A 52 -0.76 1.78 6.11
C ASP A 52 0.19 1.75 7.32
N TYR A 53 1.28 0.98 7.28
CA TYR A 53 1.74 -0.03 6.30
C TYR A 53 2.22 -1.30 7.02
N LEU A 54 2.60 -2.34 6.28
CA LEU A 54 2.88 -3.69 6.80
C LEU A 54 3.86 -3.71 7.98
N GLU A 55 4.96 -2.97 7.88
CA GLU A 55 6.06 -3.02 8.85
C GLU A 55 5.69 -2.44 10.22
N LEU A 56 4.64 -1.62 10.29
CA LEU A 56 4.14 -1.05 11.56
C LEU A 56 3.33 -2.05 12.38
N LEU A 57 2.97 -3.19 11.82
CA LEU A 57 2.19 -4.19 12.52
C LEU A 57 3.07 -5.13 13.33
N GLU A 58 2.51 -5.64 14.42
CA GLU A 58 3.05 -6.79 15.14
C GLU A 58 2.31 -8.08 14.78
N VAL A 59 3.01 -9.21 14.88
CA VAL A 59 2.39 -10.52 14.59
C VAL A 59 1.35 -10.89 15.63
N GLY A 60 1.59 -10.55 16.89
CA GLY A 60 0.69 -10.87 18.01
C GLY A 60 0.72 -12.34 18.43
N ASP A 61 1.81 -13.04 18.14
CA ASP A 61 2.02 -14.46 18.51
C ASP A 61 2.84 -14.64 19.79
N GLY A 62 3.16 -13.54 20.48
CA GLY A 62 3.95 -13.53 21.71
C GLY A 62 5.46 -13.74 21.51
N HIS A 63 5.92 -13.85 20.24
CA HIS A 63 7.33 -13.98 19.92
C HIS A 63 7.98 -12.59 19.72
N ASN A 64 9.09 -12.34 20.43
CA ASN A 64 9.90 -11.14 20.25
C ASN A 64 10.92 -11.38 19.13
N TYR A 65 10.60 -10.89 17.93
CA TYR A 65 11.45 -11.02 16.78
C TYR A 65 12.71 -10.17 16.90
N THR A 66 13.86 -10.80 16.76
CA THR A 66 15.16 -10.12 16.69
C THR A 66 15.33 -9.48 15.30
N PRO A 67 16.28 -8.53 15.14
CA PRO A 67 16.58 -7.96 13.82
C PRO A 67 16.91 -9.01 12.75
N GLY A 68 17.55 -10.12 13.11
CA GLY A 68 17.85 -11.23 12.21
C GLY A 68 16.63 -12.06 11.82
N GLU A 69 15.52 -11.93 12.54
CA GLU A 69 14.27 -12.64 12.30
C GLU A 69 13.21 -11.78 11.59
N GLU A 70 13.52 -10.52 11.28
CA GLU A 70 12.59 -9.56 10.69
C GLU A 70 11.91 -10.10 9.42
N ARG A 71 12.65 -10.82 8.58
CA ARG A 71 12.09 -11.50 7.39
C ARG A 71 10.98 -12.49 7.74
N PHE A 72 11.12 -13.23 8.83
CA PHE A 72 10.10 -14.20 9.27
C PHE A 72 8.87 -13.48 9.81
N ARG A 73 9.08 -12.38 10.55
CA ARG A 73 8.01 -11.51 11.04
C ARG A 73 7.18 -10.97 9.86
N GLN A 74 7.83 -10.38 8.87
CA GLN A 74 7.16 -9.82 7.70
C GLN A 74 6.45 -10.89 6.86
N ALA A 75 7.03 -12.07 6.68
CA ALA A 75 6.39 -13.17 5.97
C ALA A 75 5.12 -13.66 6.71
N LYS A 76 5.13 -13.72 8.06
CA LYS A 76 3.95 -14.06 8.86
C LYS A 76 2.87 -12.99 8.73
N LEU A 77 3.23 -11.71 8.78
CA LEU A 77 2.29 -10.60 8.59
C LEU A 77 1.64 -10.67 7.20
N ALA A 78 2.44 -10.83 6.15
CA ALA A 78 1.93 -10.97 4.78
C ALA A 78 0.96 -12.16 4.62
N LYS A 79 1.29 -13.31 5.23
CA LYS A 79 0.39 -14.46 5.27
C LYS A 79 -0.89 -14.16 6.04
N GLY A 80 -0.79 -13.46 7.16
CA GLY A 80 -1.94 -13.06 7.95
C GLY A 80 -2.87 -12.10 7.21
N MET A 81 -2.33 -11.16 6.42
CA MET A 81 -3.15 -10.30 5.55
C MET A 81 -3.89 -11.09 4.49
N LYS A 82 -3.27 -12.11 3.88
CA LYS A 82 -3.97 -13.01 2.96
C LYS A 82 -5.11 -13.76 3.65
N MET A 83 -4.91 -14.15 4.91
CA MET A 83 -5.97 -14.82 5.69
C MET A 83 -7.11 -13.84 6.03
N LEU A 84 -6.80 -12.57 6.36
CA LEU A 84 -7.83 -11.53 6.53
C LEU A 84 -8.66 -11.36 5.26
N ALA A 85 -8.02 -11.26 4.10
CA ALA A 85 -8.70 -11.14 2.82
C ALA A 85 -9.68 -12.30 2.57
N MET A 86 -9.26 -13.52 2.89
CA MET A 86 -10.10 -14.71 2.75
C MET A 86 -11.25 -14.76 3.77
N GLU A 87 -10.96 -14.41 5.04
CA GLU A 87 -11.95 -14.45 6.14
C GLU A 87 -13.11 -13.49 5.90
N PHE A 88 -12.78 -12.26 5.46
CA PHE A 88 -13.78 -11.21 5.22
C PHE A 88 -14.29 -11.15 3.78
N ASN A 89 -13.77 -12.00 2.90
CA ASN A 89 -14.02 -11.92 1.45
C ASN A 89 -13.84 -10.46 0.96
N ALA A 90 -12.72 -9.85 1.34
CA ALA A 90 -12.36 -8.46 1.10
C ALA A 90 -11.01 -8.36 0.39
N VAL A 91 -10.79 -7.26 -0.32
CA VAL A 91 -9.46 -6.92 -0.85
C VAL A 91 -8.64 -6.27 0.27
N VAL A 92 -7.43 -6.78 0.52
CA VAL A 92 -6.50 -6.18 1.50
C VAL A 92 -5.37 -5.50 0.76
N HIS A 93 -5.22 -4.19 0.96
CA HIS A 93 -4.11 -3.39 0.45
C HIS A 93 -3.16 -3.02 1.59
N THR A 94 -1.87 -3.08 1.31
CA THR A 94 -0.83 -2.54 2.18
C THR A 94 0.35 -2.01 1.35
N ALA A 95 1.19 -1.22 1.97
CA ALA A 95 2.45 -0.77 1.41
C ALA A 95 3.64 -1.43 2.11
N THR A 96 4.80 -1.37 1.50
CA THR A 96 6.08 -1.76 2.07
C THR A 96 7.20 -0.95 1.43
N GLN A 97 8.27 -0.72 2.16
CA GLN A 97 9.41 0.03 1.66
C GLN A 97 10.37 -0.86 0.87
N SER A 98 10.96 -0.30 -0.20
CA SER A 98 12.10 -0.89 -0.89
C SER A 98 13.40 -0.40 -0.23
N SER A 99 14.36 -1.29 0.03
CA SER A 99 15.58 -0.94 0.77
C SER A 99 16.87 -1.07 -0.03
N ASN A 100 16.88 -1.78 -1.15
CA ASN A 100 18.09 -2.16 -1.87
C ASN A 100 18.12 -1.62 -3.30
N ILE A 101 17.97 -0.29 -3.45
CA ILE A 101 18.15 0.35 -4.76
C ILE A 101 19.61 0.84 -4.83
N PRO A 102 20.44 0.33 -5.77
CA PRO A 102 21.77 0.83 -6.01
C PRO A 102 21.75 2.33 -6.33
N GLU A 103 22.73 3.08 -5.81
CA GLU A 103 22.73 4.55 -5.93
C GLU A 103 22.77 5.01 -7.39
N GLU A 104 23.51 4.29 -8.24
CA GLU A 104 23.58 4.53 -9.67
C GLU A 104 22.25 4.35 -10.41
N GLN A 105 21.34 3.55 -9.84
CA GLN A 105 20.04 3.25 -10.45
C GLN A 105 18.90 4.17 -9.96
N LYS A 106 19.13 4.93 -8.90
CA LYS A 106 18.07 5.81 -8.34
C LYS A 106 17.58 6.89 -9.28
N ASN A 107 18.43 7.32 -10.22
CA ASN A 107 18.09 8.36 -11.20
C ASN A 107 18.04 7.83 -12.64
N ASP A 108 18.08 6.54 -12.83
CA ASP A 108 17.92 5.91 -14.14
C ASP A 108 16.42 5.79 -14.49
N PRO A 109 15.91 6.48 -15.52
CA PRO A 109 14.51 6.41 -15.94
C PRO A 109 14.10 5.04 -16.51
N GLU A 110 15.07 4.25 -16.96
CA GLU A 110 14.81 2.89 -17.46
C GLU A 110 14.77 1.86 -16.31
N PHE A 111 15.34 2.20 -15.14
CA PHE A 111 15.34 1.29 -14.00
C PHE A 111 13.96 1.20 -13.36
N VAL A 112 13.49 -0.01 -13.14
CA VAL A 112 12.23 -0.31 -12.47
C VAL A 112 12.48 -1.19 -11.26
N ILE A 113 11.98 -0.75 -10.13
CA ILE A 113 12.00 -1.56 -8.90
C ILE A 113 11.18 -2.83 -9.13
N THR A 114 11.74 -3.97 -8.79
CA THR A 114 11.08 -5.27 -8.83
C THR A 114 11.15 -5.93 -7.45
N ARG A 115 10.62 -7.12 -7.32
CA ARG A 115 10.75 -7.94 -6.09
C ARG A 115 12.21 -8.19 -5.67
N ALA A 116 13.17 -8.05 -6.59
CA ALA A 116 14.58 -8.24 -6.28
C ALA A 116 15.15 -7.15 -5.37
N GLN A 117 14.59 -5.92 -5.42
CA GLN A 117 14.99 -4.78 -4.60
C GLN A 117 14.27 -4.75 -3.23
N LEU A 118 13.29 -5.60 -3.03
CA LEU A 118 12.75 -5.80 -1.69
C LEU A 118 13.68 -6.76 -0.97
N SER A 119 14.60 -6.21 -0.21
CA SER A 119 15.59 -6.95 0.57
C SER A 119 15.30 -8.46 0.75
N GLU A 120 16.28 -9.25 0.93
CA GLU A 120 16.43 -10.69 1.22
C GLU A 120 15.17 -11.58 1.37
N ASP A 121 13.94 -11.01 1.42
CA ASP A 121 12.73 -11.76 1.75
C ASP A 121 11.69 -11.86 0.60
N LYS A 122 11.97 -12.77 -0.34
CA LYS A 122 10.96 -13.23 -1.30
C LYS A 122 9.72 -13.84 -0.62
N GLY A 123 9.83 -14.26 0.64
CA GLY A 123 8.73 -14.80 1.45
C GLY A 123 7.63 -13.79 1.72
N LYS A 124 7.98 -12.50 1.90
CA LYS A 124 7.06 -11.38 2.13
C LYS A 124 6.06 -11.17 0.97
N ILE A 125 6.53 -11.30 -0.28
CA ILE A 125 5.68 -11.04 -1.47
C ILE A 125 4.87 -12.27 -1.90
N ARG A 126 5.29 -13.45 -1.49
CA ARG A 126 4.68 -14.71 -1.94
C ARG A 126 3.17 -14.80 -1.67
N PRO A 127 2.64 -14.36 -0.51
CA PRO A 127 1.21 -14.44 -0.22
C PRO A 127 0.34 -13.49 -1.04
N PHE A 128 0.87 -12.36 -1.52
CA PHE A 128 0.11 -11.36 -2.26
C PHE A 128 -0.21 -11.82 -3.68
N ASP A 129 -1.39 -11.45 -4.17
CA ASP A 129 -1.84 -11.76 -5.53
C ASP A 129 -1.32 -10.75 -6.54
N ILE A 130 -1.24 -9.48 -6.13
CA ILE A 130 -0.75 -8.36 -6.94
C ILE A 130 0.35 -7.65 -6.16
N PHE A 131 1.44 -7.32 -6.85
CA PHE A 131 2.51 -6.49 -6.34
C PHE A 131 2.86 -5.40 -7.35
N ILE A 132 2.71 -4.15 -6.92
CA ILE A 132 2.97 -2.95 -7.73
C ILE A 132 4.11 -2.18 -7.10
N THR A 133 5.07 -1.77 -7.90
CA THR A 133 6.14 -0.87 -7.49
C THR A 133 5.87 0.55 -7.98
N ILE A 134 6.18 1.53 -7.12
CA ILE A 134 6.10 2.95 -7.43
C ILE A 134 7.52 3.43 -7.67
N ASN A 135 7.77 3.96 -8.86
CA ASN A 135 9.08 4.36 -9.31
C ASN A 135 9.07 5.84 -9.68
N GLN A 136 10.10 6.57 -9.25
CA GLN A 136 10.24 7.99 -9.56
C GLN A 136 11.71 8.40 -9.46
N THR A 137 12.26 9.01 -10.50
CA THR A 137 13.56 9.68 -10.47
C THR A 137 13.40 11.12 -9.94
N ARG A 138 14.51 11.80 -9.66
CA ARG A 138 14.49 13.21 -9.25
C ARG A 138 13.91 14.13 -10.34
N ASP A 139 14.17 13.82 -11.60
CA ASP A 139 13.67 14.64 -12.71
C ASP A 139 12.19 14.38 -12.95
N GLU A 140 11.74 13.15 -12.91
CA GLU A 140 10.31 12.80 -12.91
C GLU A 140 9.55 13.47 -11.76
N ALA A 141 10.15 13.58 -10.57
CA ALA A 141 9.52 14.27 -9.44
C ALA A 141 9.32 15.78 -9.71
N LYS A 142 10.29 16.45 -10.37
CA LYS A 142 10.15 17.86 -10.78
C LYS A 142 9.04 18.04 -11.83
N GLU A 143 8.87 17.08 -12.71
CA GLU A 143 7.83 17.07 -13.74
C GLU A 143 6.46 16.61 -13.22
N GLY A 144 6.36 16.20 -11.96
CA GLY A 144 5.11 15.66 -11.39
C GLY A 144 4.69 14.34 -12.04
N ILE A 145 5.65 13.49 -12.41
CA ILE A 145 5.43 12.19 -13.06
C ILE A 145 5.96 11.07 -12.17
N MET A 146 5.32 9.92 -12.20
CA MET A 146 5.84 8.67 -11.64
C MET A 146 5.42 7.47 -12.48
N ARG A 147 6.10 6.35 -12.27
CA ARG A 147 5.86 5.10 -12.97
C ARG A 147 5.30 4.05 -12.01
N LEU A 148 4.17 3.46 -12.35
CA LEU A 148 3.64 2.28 -11.69
C LEU A 148 4.02 1.05 -12.49
N HIS A 149 4.71 0.11 -11.89
CA HIS A 149 5.05 -1.15 -12.53
C HIS A 149 4.46 -2.32 -11.75
N THR A 150 3.74 -3.18 -12.45
CA THR A 150 3.19 -4.41 -11.88
C THR A 150 4.21 -5.53 -12.03
N ASP A 151 4.93 -5.82 -10.95
CA ASP A 151 5.95 -6.88 -10.93
C ASP A 151 5.38 -8.27 -10.66
N LYS A 152 4.16 -8.36 -10.13
CA LYS A 152 3.44 -9.63 -9.95
C LYS A 152 1.94 -9.43 -10.13
N ILE A 153 1.35 -10.24 -10.99
CA ILE A 153 -0.08 -10.54 -11.04
C ILE A 153 -0.22 -12.05 -11.11
N ARG A 154 -1.01 -12.67 -10.22
CA ARG A 154 -1.07 -14.13 -10.10
C ARG A 154 -1.53 -14.82 -11.38
N GLU A 155 -2.50 -14.26 -12.10
CA GLU A 155 -3.17 -14.89 -13.25
C GLU A 155 -2.88 -14.20 -14.59
N TYR A 156 -2.08 -13.13 -14.58
CA TYR A 156 -1.78 -12.32 -15.75
C TYR A 156 -0.29 -12.13 -15.94
N LYS A 157 0.10 -11.75 -17.16
CA LYS A 157 1.48 -11.33 -17.44
C LYS A 157 1.70 -9.93 -16.90
N ASN A 158 2.91 -9.67 -16.42
CA ASN A 158 3.35 -8.32 -16.08
C ASN A 158 3.35 -7.45 -17.35
N GLY A 159 2.95 -6.20 -17.20
CA GLY A 159 2.95 -5.23 -18.31
C GLY A 159 4.09 -4.23 -18.17
N ASP A 160 4.21 -3.36 -19.16
CA ASP A 160 5.12 -2.23 -19.13
C ASP A 160 4.69 -1.25 -18.01
N PRO A 161 5.64 -0.44 -17.48
CA PRO A 161 5.32 0.59 -16.51
C PRO A 161 4.28 1.59 -17.04
N ILE A 162 3.32 1.94 -16.21
CA ILE A 162 2.29 2.92 -16.51
C ILE A 162 2.74 4.27 -15.96
N LEU A 163 2.79 5.30 -16.82
CA LEU A 163 3.08 6.67 -16.40
C LEU A 163 1.81 7.32 -15.84
N ILE A 164 1.94 7.89 -14.66
CA ILE A 164 0.89 8.68 -14.02
C ILE A 164 1.42 10.06 -13.65
N ALA A 165 0.55 11.07 -13.66
CA ALA A 165 0.86 12.38 -13.12
C ALA A 165 0.53 12.41 -11.63
N ASN A 166 1.36 13.10 -10.84
CA ASN A 166 1.16 13.28 -9.41
C ASN A 166 1.25 14.75 -9.02
N ASN A 167 0.52 15.09 -7.97
CA ASN A 167 0.65 16.37 -7.29
C ASN A 167 0.66 16.10 -5.78
N PHE A 168 1.85 16.14 -5.18
CA PHE A 168 2.03 15.84 -3.77
C PHE A 168 1.47 16.91 -2.83
N GLU A 169 1.37 18.17 -3.27
CA GLU A 169 0.76 19.24 -2.46
C GLU A 169 -0.71 18.94 -2.15
N TYR A 170 -1.40 18.30 -3.08
CA TYR A 170 -2.81 17.93 -2.94
C TYR A 170 -3.02 16.43 -2.68
N ALA A 171 -1.94 15.65 -2.51
CA ALA A 171 -1.97 14.19 -2.37
C ALA A 171 -2.82 13.52 -3.46
N ARG A 172 -2.62 13.90 -4.74
CA ARG A 172 -3.43 13.42 -5.86
C ARG A 172 -2.58 12.76 -6.93
N PHE A 173 -3.20 11.76 -7.55
CA PHE A 173 -2.71 11.08 -8.74
C PHE A 173 -3.71 11.27 -9.88
N TYR A 174 -3.19 11.43 -11.09
CA TYR A 174 -4.00 11.68 -12.28
C TYR A 174 -3.57 10.74 -13.40
N ASP A 175 -4.53 10.38 -14.27
CA ASP A 175 -4.21 9.81 -15.56
C ASP A 175 -3.42 10.84 -16.37
N ARG A 176 -2.21 10.46 -16.83
CA ARG A 176 -1.33 11.36 -17.58
C ARG A 176 -1.98 11.87 -18.87
N LYS A 177 -2.72 11.02 -19.58
CA LYS A 177 -3.42 11.40 -20.82
C LYS A 177 -4.45 12.49 -20.54
N ARG A 178 -5.26 12.31 -19.50
CA ARG A 178 -6.29 13.26 -19.09
C ARG A 178 -5.70 14.59 -18.65
N THR A 179 -4.55 14.58 -17.99
CA THR A 179 -3.86 15.81 -17.55
C THR A 179 -3.33 16.60 -18.73
N MET A 180 -2.76 15.93 -19.75
CA MET A 180 -2.31 16.59 -20.98
C MET A 180 -3.47 17.21 -21.76
N GLU A 181 -4.62 16.53 -21.87
CA GLU A 181 -5.82 17.05 -22.53
C GLU A 181 -6.37 18.30 -21.81
N ILE A 182 -6.34 18.33 -20.47
CA ILE A 182 -6.78 19.50 -19.69
C ILE A 182 -5.85 20.67 -19.94
N ASN A 183 -4.53 20.48 -19.93
CA ASN A 183 -3.56 21.54 -20.14
C ASN A 183 -3.61 22.11 -21.56
N MET A 184 -3.81 21.27 -22.59
CA MET A 184 -3.98 21.73 -23.97
C MET A 184 -5.27 22.53 -24.21
N ASN A 185 -6.27 22.39 -23.37
CA ASN A 185 -7.53 23.14 -23.45
C ASN A 185 -7.53 24.44 -22.60
N LEU A 186 -6.42 24.73 -21.89
CA LEU A 186 -6.23 25.93 -21.08
C LEU A 186 -5.27 26.93 -21.72
N GLU A 187 -4.62 26.58 -22.86
CA GLU A 187 -3.86 27.46 -23.73
C GLU A 187 -4.76 27.92 -24.90
#